data_1c0dd03df27f4f5745caf32e0b70152e
#
_entry.id   1c0dd03df27f4f5745caf32e0b70152e
#
_cell.length_a   1.000
_cell.length_b   1.000
_cell.length_c   1.000
_cell.angle_alpha   90.00
_cell.angle_beta   90.00
_cell.angle_gamma   90.00
#
_symmetry.space_group_name_H-M   'P 1'
#
loop_
_entity.id
_entity.type
_entity.pdbx_description
1 polymer ?
#
loop_
_entity_poly.entity_id
_entity_poly.type
_entity_poly.pdbx_seq_one_letter_code
_entity_poly.pdbx_strand_id
1 'polypeptide(L)'
;MTAGFVMGYVTLARLVEMFVARRNTAVLIASGAREHAPEHYRAIIAFHVAWLACLWILAPGRALVPVWLIVFALLQPLRVWVMAALGPRWTSRIIVVPGETLVTGGPFRIMRHPNYAIVVAEIATLPLAFGLWPIALIGSAVNAVLLTIRIRAEDAALTPLRRPSLR
;
A
#
# COMPACT_ATOMS: atom_id res chain seq x y z
N MET A 1 -8.68 -21.91 13.97
CA MET A 1 -7.21 -21.87 13.83
C MET A 1 -6.74 -21.21 12.55
N THR A 2 -7.31 -21.55 11.39
CA THR A 2 -6.89 -21.00 10.06
C THR A 2 -6.99 -19.48 9.92
N ALA A 3 -8.06 -18.84 10.44
CA ALA A 3 -8.20 -17.38 10.40
C ALA A 3 -7.04 -16.67 11.14
N GLY A 4 -6.65 -17.19 12.31
CA GLY A 4 -5.53 -16.65 13.08
C GLY A 4 -4.20 -16.70 12.34
N PHE A 5 -3.91 -17.78 11.59
CA PHE A 5 -2.71 -17.86 10.76
C PHE A 5 -2.70 -16.83 9.62
N VAL A 6 -3.83 -16.66 8.92
CA VAL A 6 -3.94 -15.65 7.85
C VAL A 6 -3.74 -14.25 8.41
N MET A 7 -4.43 -13.93 9.51
CA MET A 7 -4.33 -12.62 10.16
C MET A 7 -2.93 -12.36 10.73
N GLY A 8 -2.30 -13.38 11.33
CA GLY A 8 -0.91 -13.31 11.81
C GLY A 8 0.07 -13.03 10.69
N TYR A 9 -0.04 -13.76 9.56
CA TYR A 9 0.76 -13.50 8.37
C TYR A 9 0.59 -12.07 7.85
N VAL A 10 -0.66 -11.61 7.68
CA VAL A 10 -0.95 -10.24 7.20
C VAL A 10 -0.34 -9.20 8.12
N THR A 11 -0.54 -9.35 9.44
CA THR A 11 0.00 -8.40 10.41
C THR A 11 1.53 -8.35 10.36
N LEU A 12 2.18 -9.51 10.34
CA LEU A 12 3.64 -9.60 10.25
C LEU A 12 4.15 -8.96 8.94
N ALA A 13 3.53 -9.27 7.81
CA ALA A 13 3.89 -8.68 6.51
C ALA A 13 3.79 -7.15 6.55
N ARG A 14 2.69 -6.59 7.10
CA ARG A 14 2.52 -5.12 7.24
C ARG A 14 3.56 -4.50 8.18
N LEU A 15 3.94 -5.17 9.26
CA LEU A 15 5.00 -4.70 10.16
C LEU A 15 6.37 -4.67 9.47
N VAL A 16 6.72 -5.73 8.74
CA VAL A 16 7.96 -5.79 7.96
C VAL A 16 7.99 -4.69 6.90
N GLU A 17 6.92 -4.52 6.11
CA GLU A 17 6.82 -3.46 5.12
C GLU A 17 6.97 -2.07 5.76
N MET A 18 6.33 -1.84 6.90
CA MET A 18 6.45 -0.56 7.60
C MET A 18 7.87 -0.31 8.13
N PHE A 19 8.54 -1.35 8.62
CA PHE A 19 9.93 -1.26 9.04
C PHE A 19 10.85 -0.88 7.87
N VAL A 20 10.73 -1.58 6.74
CA VAL A 20 11.49 -1.29 5.50
C VAL A 20 11.20 0.13 5.03
N ALA A 21 9.93 0.53 4.95
CA ALA A 21 9.54 1.86 4.50
C ALA A 21 10.09 2.96 5.41
N ARG A 22 10.09 2.77 6.74
CA ARG A 22 10.67 3.73 7.70
C ARG A 22 12.17 3.86 7.54
N ARG A 23 12.88 2.73 7.40
CA ARG A 23 14.33 2.72 7.15
C ARG A 23 14.67 3.48 5.86
N ASN A 24 13.98 3.15 4.77
CA ASN A 24 14.20 3.80 3.48
C ASN A 24 13.90 5.31 3.56
N THR A 25 12.79 5.71 4.21
CA THR A 25 12.46 7.12 4.41
C THR A 25 13.58 7.85 5.15
N ALA A 26 14.13 7.29 6.21
CA ALA A 26 15.21 7.90 6.98
C ALA A 26 16.47 8.11 6.11
N VAL A 27 16.86 7.10 5.33
CA VAL A 27 18.00 7.18 4.41
C VAL A 27 17.77 8.24 3.32
N LEU A 28 16.59 8.27 2.69
CA LEU A 28 16.29 9.25 1.64
C LEU A 28 16.26 10.68 2.17
N ILE A 29 15.67 10.91 3.35
CA ILE A 29 15.67 12.24 3.97
C ILE A 29 17.11 12.68 4.32
N ALA A 30 17.94 11.78 4.85
CA ALA A 30 19.34 12.08 5.13
C ALA A 30 20.16 12.41 3.86
N SER A 31 19.74 11.89 2.68
CA SER A 31 20.34 12.23 1.38
C SER A 31 19.75 13.47 0.70
N GLY A 32 18.89 14.24 1.40
CA GLY A 32 18.34 15.49 0.89
C GLY A 32 16.97 15.38 0.21
N ALA A 33 16.32 14.23 0.30
CA ALA A 33 14.95 14.08 -0.18
C ALA A 33 13.96 14.89 0.65
N ARG A 34 12.81 15.22 0.07
CA ARG A 34 11.76 16.02 0.72
C ARG A 34 10.46 15.21 0.83
N GLU A 35 9.82 15.28 1.99
CA GLU A 35 8.49 14.74 2.20
C GLU A 35 7.44 15.73 1.70
N HIS A 36 6.42 15.21 0.99
CA HIS A 36 5.28 15.97 0.48
C HIS A 36 3.99 15.48 1.11
N ALA A 37 3.08 16.41 1.40
CA ALA A 37 1.73 16.16 1.92
C ALA A 37 1.69 15.19 3.14
N PRO A 38 2.43 15.45 4.24
CA PRO A 38 2.51 14.56 5.40
C PRO A 38 1.19 14.40 6.16
N GLU A 39 0.24 15.34 6.01
CA GLU A 39 -1.06 15.36 6.71
C GLU A 39 -1.92 14.14 6.33
N HIS A 40 -1.93 13.76 5.06
CA HIS A 40 -2.75 12.64 4.57
C HIS A 40 -2.26 11.28 5.08
N TYR A 41 -0.97 11.19 5.41
CA TYR A 41 -0.34 9.95 5.85
C TYR A 41 -0.96 9.42 7.14
N ARG A 42 -1.27 10.30 8.10
CA ARG A 42 -1.88 9.91 9.39
C ARG A 42 -3.24 9.26 9.21
N ALA A 43 -4.08 9.84 8.35
CA ALA A 43 -5.41 9.31 8.06
C ALA A 43 -5.34 7.92 7.40
N ILE A 44 -4.40 7.72 6.48
CA ILE A 44 -4.18 6.43 5.81
C ILE A 44 -3.73 5.37 6.82
N ILE A 45 -2.78 5.69 7.70
CA ILE A 45 -2.32 4.75 8.74
C ILE A 45 -3.46 4.42 9.70
N ALA A 46 -4.19 5.43 10.19
CA ALA A 46 -5.32 5.23 11.11
C ALA A 46 -6.39 4.32 10.50
N PHE A 47 -6.73 4.53 9.23
CA PHE A 47 -7.64 3.67 8.51
C PHE A 47 -7.15 2.22 8.44
N HIS A 48 -5.90 1.98 8.02
CA HIS A 48 -5.38 0.61 7.90
C HIS A 48 -5.28 -0.11 9.25
N VAL A 49 -4.90 0.61 10.30
CA VAL A 49 -4.87 0.06 11.66
C VAL A 49 -6.28 -0.30 12.12
N ALA A 50 -7.25 0.59 11.96
CA ALA A 50 -8.64 0.34 12.35
C ALA A 50 -9.25 -0.81 11.54
N TRP A 51 -9.01 -0.85 10.22
CA TRP A 51 -9.46 -1.92 9.33
C TRP A 51 -8.86 -3.28 9.73
N LEU A 52 -7.57 -3.35 10.00
CA LEU A 52 -6.90 -4.58 10.44
C LEU A 52 -7.38 -5.03 11.81
N ALA A 53 -7.58 -4.10 12.76
CA ALA A 53 -8.13 -4.38 14.08
C ALA A 53 -9.57 -4.93 13.99
N CYS A 54 -10.39 -4.34 13.12
CA CYS A 54 -11.74 -4.82 12.83
C CYS A 54 -11.72 -6.28 12.33
N LEU A 55 -10.80 -6.62 11.44
CA LEU A 55 -10.65 -7.99 10.95
C LEU A 55 -10.17 -8.95 12.05
N TRP A 56 -9.27 -8.53 12.93
CA TRP A 56 -8.84 -9.33 14.07
C TRP A 56 -9.99 -9.67 15.04
N ILE A 57 -10.98 -8.77 15.16
CA ILE A 57 -12.17 -8.97 16.00
C ILE A 57 -13.20 -9.85 15.28
N LEU A 58 -13.41 -9.68 13.97
CA LEU A 58 -14.54 -10.26 13.24
C LEU A 58 -14.22 -11.55 12.48
N ALA A 59 -12.94 -11.82 12.15
CA ALA A 59 -12.54 -13.01 11.40
C ALA A 59 -12.47 -14.32 12.24
N PRO A 60 -12.21 -14.31 13.57
CA PRO A 60 -12.18 -15.54 14.35
C PRO A 60 -13.49 -16.32 14.25
N GLY A 61 -13.38 -17.65 14.07
CA GLY A 61 -14.53 -18.54 13.92
C GLY A 61 -15.22 -18.52 12.56
N ARG A 62 -14.80 -17.66 11.64
CA ARG A 62 -15.35 -17.63 10.27
C ARG A 62 -14.74 -18.73 9.41
N ALA A 63 -15.56 -19.35 8.57
CA ALA A 63 -15.11 -20.22 7.50
C ALA A 63 -14.40 -19.38 6.42
N LEU A 64 -13.28 -19.89 5.91
CA LEU A 64 -12.59 -19.24 4.80
C LEU A 64 -13.33 -19.49 3.48
N VAL A 65 -13.40 -18.46 2.64
CA VAL A 65 -13.88 -18.53 1.26
C VAL A 65 -12.66 -18.66 0.34
N PRO A 66 -12.36 -19.88 -0.16
CA PRO A 66 -11.06 -20.18 -0.79
C PRO A 66 -10.73 -19.29 -1.98
N VAL A 67 -11.72 -18.96 -2.82
CA VAL A 67 -11.48 -18.13 -4.00
C VAL A 67 -10.89 -16.77 -3.65
N TRP A 68 -11.40 -16.11 -2.62
CA TRP A 68 -10.89 -14.80 -2.19
C TRP A 68 -9.53 -14.91 -1.49
N LEU A 69 -9.31 -15.99 -0.76
CA LEU A 69 -8.01 -16.27 -0.16
C LEU A 69 -6.93 -16.51 -1.23
N ILE A 70 -7.26 -17.23 -2.30
CA ILE A 70 -6.36 -17.45 -3.44
C ILE A 70 -6.06 -16.10 -4.12
N VAL A 71 -7.07 -15.29 -4.41
CA VAL A 71 -6.87 -13.96 -5.00
C VAL A 71 -5.96 -13.11 -4.11
N PHE A 72 -6.23 -13.06 -2.80
CA PHE A 72 -5.39 -12.34 -1.85
C PHE A 72 -3.93 -12.88 -1.85
N ALA A 73 -3.75 -14.20 -1.88
CA ALA A 73 -2.42 -14.81 -1.93
C ALA A 73 -1.65 -14.45 -3.20
N LEU A 74 -2.33 -14.36 -4.36
CA LEU A 74 -1.72 -13.95 -5.62
C LEU A 74 -1.31 -12.47 -5.65
N LEU A 75 -1.91 -11.63 -4.82
CA LEU A 75 -1.49 -10.22 -4.68
C LEU A 75 -0.15 -10.07 -3.96
N GLN A 76 0.23 -11.04 -3.11
CA GLN A 76 1.45 -10.92 -2.31
C GLN A 76 2.74 -10.91 -3.17
N PRO A 77 2.95 -11.84 -4.14
CA PRO A 77 4.10 -11.75 -5.02
C PRO A 77 4.09 -10.49 -5.90
N LEU A 78 2.92 -9.98 -6.30
CA LEU A 78 2.84 -8.71 -7.03
C LEU A 78 3.30 -7.54 -6.16
N ARG A 79 2.97 -7.54 -4.88
CA ARG A 79 3.45 -6.54 -3.91
C ARG A 79 4.97 -6.61 -3.74
N VAL A 80 5.52 -7.81 -3.58
CA VAL A 80 6.97 -8.00 -3.50
C VAL A 80 7.66 -7.50 -4.78
N TRP A 81 7.08 -7.74 -5.94
CA TRP A 81 7.59 -7.23 -7.21
C TRP A 81 7.62 -5.70 -7.26
N VAL A 82 6.57 -5.03 -6.79
CA VAL A 82 6.54 -3.55 -6.70
C VAL A 82 7.61 -3.05 -5.73
N MET A 83 7.73 -3.67 -4.56
CA MET A 83 8.75 -3.31 -3.57
C MET A 83 10.17 -3.48 -4.13
N ALA A 84 10.44 -4.59 -4.81
CA ALA A 84 11.72 -4.86 -5.44
C ALA A 84 12.05 -3.86 -6.55
N ALA A 85 11.06 -3.48 -7.38
CA ALA A 85 11.24 -2.49 -8.45
C ALA A 85 11.56 -1.09 -7.92
N LEU A 86 11.00 -0.70 -6.76
CA LEU A 86 11.31 0.57 -6.10
C LEU A 86 12.61 0.51 -5.28
N GLY A 87 12.94 -0.68 -4.74
CA GLY A 87 14.13 -0.85 -3.91
C GLY A 87 14.21 0.16 -2.76
N PRO A 88 15.31 0.93 -2.63
CA PRO A 88 15.46 1.94 -1.58
C PRO A 88 14.43 3.07 -1.63
N ARG A 89 13.74 3.26 -2.75
CA ARG A 89 12.66 4.26 -2.89
C ARG A 89 11.30 3.75 -2.40
N TRP A 90 11.19 2.49 -1.99
CA TRP A 90 9.99 1.98 -1.35
C TRP A 90 9.75 2.67 -0.03
N THR A 91 8.75 3.54 0.03
CA THR A 91 8.34 4.28 1.23
C THR A 91 6.83 4.28 1.37
N SER A 92 6.34 4.43 2.60
CA SER A 92 4.91 4.61 2.88
C SER A 92 4.47 6.09 2.79
N ARG A 93 5.45 7.01 2.69
CA ARG A 93 5.26 8.46 2.55
C ARG A 93 5.52 8.90 1.12
N ILE A 94 5.10 10.09 0.75
CA ILE A 94 5.43 10.70 -0.54
C ILE A 94 6.80 11.38 -0.37
N ILE A 95 7.85 10.71 -0.80
CA ILE A 95 9.23 11.20 -0.72
C ILE A 95 9.73 11.48 -2.13
N VAL A 96 10.21 12.69 -2.36
CA VAL A 96 10.77 13.13 -3.64
C VAL A 96 12.24 13.45 -3.48
N VAL A 97 13.07 12.81 -4.29
CA VAL A 97 14.50 13.09 -4.37
C VAL A 97 14.72 14.08 -5.51
N PRO A 98 15.22 15.31 -5.24
CA PRO A 98 15.44 16.29 -6.29
C PRO A 98 16.45 15.80 -7.33
N GLY A 99 16.13 15.97 -8.61
CA GLY A 99 17.02 15.59 -9.73
C GLY A 99 17.03 14.11 -10.09
N GLU A 100 16.34 13.24 -9.35
CA GLU A 100 16.23 11.83 -9.72
C GLU A 100 15.13 11.56 -10.76
N THR A 101 15.37 10.56 -11.60
CA THR A 101 14.36 10.08 -12.57
C THR A 101 13.36 9.15 -11.90
N LEU A 102 12.13 9.16 -12.40
CA LEU A 102 11.10 8.22 -11.94
C LEU A 102 11.44 6.77 -12.31
N VAL A 103 11.03 5.83 -11.44
CA VAL A 103 11.10 4.40 -11.76
C VAL A 103 10.02 4.09 -12.80
N THR A 104 10.46 3.62 -13.98
CA THR A 104 9.57 3.26 -15.11
C THR A 104 9.65 1.77 -15.47
N GLY A 105 10.50 1.00 -14.78
CA GLY A 105 10.73 -0.43 -15.01
C GLY A 105 9.74 -1.32 -14.26
N GLY A 106 9.76 -2.63 -14.56
CA GLY A 106 8.94 -3.63 -13.88
C GLY A 106 7.44 -3.33 -13.95
N PRO A 107 6.71 -3.38 -12.82
CA PRO A 107 5.27 -3.15 -12.78
C PRO A 107 4.87 -1.72 -13.21
N PHE A 108 5.79 -0.74 -13.12
CA PHE A 108 5.56 0.66 -13.53
C PHE A 108 5.50 0.85 -15.06
N ARG A 109 5.88 -0.17 -15.84
CA ARG A 109 5.63 -0.19 -17.30
C ARG A 109 4.17 -0.48 -17.64
N ILE A 110 3.46 -1.18 -16.74
CA ILE A 110 2.06 -1.60 -16.96
C ILE A 110 1.10 -0.50 -16.48
N MET A 111 1.37 0.07 -15.31
CA MET A 111 0.54 1.12 -14.72
C MET A 111 1.35 2.09 -13.86
N ARG A 112 0.85 3.31 -13.68
CA ARG A 112 1.56 4.37 -12.93
C ARG A 112 1.62 4.09 -11.42
N HIS A 113 0.59 3.48 -10.87
CA HIS A 113 0.42 3.27 -9.43
C HIS A 113 0.13 1.79 -9.10
N PRO A 114 1.06 0.85 -9.40
CA PRO A 114 0.82 -0.57 -9.20
C PRO A 114 0.59 -0.94 -7.73
N ASN A 115 1.27 -0.27 -6.81
CA ASN A 115 1.06 -0.49 -5.38
C ASN A 115 -0.37 -0.15 -4.94
N TYR A 116 -0.95 0.92 -5.47
CA TYR A 116 -2.32 1.32 -5.11
C TYR A 116 -3.37 0.36 -5.64
N ALA A 117 -3.17 -0.20 -6.83
CA ALA A 117 -4.04 -1.25 -7.36
C ALA A 117 -4.03 -2.49 -6.45
N ILE A 118 -2.85 -2.88 -5.95
CA ILE A 118 -2.72 -3.99 -5.00
C ILE A 118 -3.44 -3.67 -3.69
N VAL A 119 -3.26 -2.46 -3.13
CA VAL A 119 -3.95 -2.04 -1.90
C VAL A 119 -5.46 -2.09 -2.06
N VAL A 120 -6.01 -1.59 -3.18
CA VAL A 120 -7.46 -1.66 -3.47
C VAL A 120 -7.95 -3.10 -3.48
N ALA A 121 -7.22 -3.99 -4.16
CA ALA A 121 -7.58 -5.40 -4.23
C ALA A 121 -7.48 -6.09 -2.86
N GLU A 122 -6.45 -5.81 -2.05
CA GLU A 122 -6.29 -6.42 -0.72
C GLU A 122 -7.37 -5.95 0.26
N ILE A 123 -7.72 -4.66 0.27
CA ILE A 123 -8.78 -4.10 1.14
C ILE A 123 -10.13 -4.78 0.85
N ALA A 124 -10.40 -5.16 -0.39
CA ALA A 124 -11.60 -5.88 -0.77
C ALA A 124 -11.49 -7.39 -0.48
N THR A 125 -10.42 -8.04 -0.94
CA THR A 125 -10.33 -9.50 -0.98
C THR A 125 -10.10 -10.14 0.39
N LEU A 126 -9.34 -9.50 1.28
CA LEU A 126 -9.07 -10.08 2.59
C LEU A 126 -10.33 -10.21 3.47
N PRO A 127 -11.21 -9.19 3.62
CA PRO A 127 -12.47 -9.38 4.32
C PRO A 127 -13.37 -10.40 3.64
N LEU A 128 -13.42 -10.42 2.28
CA LEU A 128 -14.19 -11.39 1.52
C LEU A 128 -13.72 -12.84 1.75
N ALA A 129 -12.41 -13.03 1.99
CA ALA A 129 -11.88 -14.34 2.35
C ALA A 129 -12.43 -14.87 3.68
N PHE A 130 -12.96 -13.99 4.55
CA PHE A 130 -13.68 -14.36 5.78
C PHE A 130 -15.21 -14.21 5.67
N GLY A 131 -15.75 -14.00 4.47
CA GLY A 131 -17.19 -13.77 4.25
C GLY A 131 -17.70 -12.44 4.83
N LEU A 132 -16.82 -11.50 5.13
CA LEU A 132 -17.11 -10.18 5.72
C LEU A 132 -17.35 -9.13 4.64
N TRP A 133 -18.35 -9.37 3.75
CA TRP A 133 -18.65 -8.48 2.64
C TRP A 133 -19.00 -7.03 3.04
N PRO A 134 -19.65 -6.74 4.21
CA PRO A 134 -19.87 -5.35 4.61
C PRO A 134 -18.57 -4.61 4.89
N ILE A 135 -17.60 -5.31 5.52
CA ILE A 135 -16.27 -4.73 5.81
C ILE A 135 -15.49 -4.50 4.52
N ALA A 136 -15.61 -5.42 3.55
CA ALA A 136 -15.02 -5.22 2.22
C ALA A 136 -15.60 -3.97 1.54
N LEU A 137 -16.93 -3.79 1.56
CA LEU A 137 -17.59 -2.64 0.92
C LEU A 137 -17.22 -1.32 1.59
N ILE A 138 -17.39 -1.24 2.93
CA ILE A 138 -17.09 -0.02 3.69
C ILE A 138 -15.59 0.31 3.59
N GLY A 139 -14.73 -0.68 3.80
CA GLY A 139 -13.29 -0.51 3.70
C GLY A 139 -12.86 -0.03 2.31
N SER A 140 -13.42 -0.61 1.24
CA SER A 140 -13.12 -0.19 -0.13
C SER A 140 -13.60 1.25 -0.40
N ALA A 141 -14.79 1.64 0.07
CA ALA A 141 -15.30 3.00 -0.10
C ALA A 141 -14.40 4.04 0.61
N VAL A 142 -14.06 3.79 1.88
CA VAL A 142 -13.15 4.69 2.63
C VAL A 142 -11.76 4.73 1.98
N ASN A 143 -11.21 3.57 1.60
CA ASN A 143 -9.92 3.49 0.93
C ASN A 143 -9.92 4.25 -0.40
N ALA A 144 -10.99 4.18 -1.20
CA ALA A 144 -11.10 4.90 -2.46
C ALA A 144 -10.99 6.42 -2.28
N VAL A 145 -11.63 6.98 -1.24
CA VAL A 145 -11.53 8.40 -0.91
C VAL A 145 -10.09 8.77 -0.52
N LEU A 146 -9.52 8.04 0.45
CA LEU A 146 -8.15 8.30 0.94
C LEU A 146 -7.12 8.17 -0.18
N LEU A 147 -7.28 7.15 -1.01
CA LEU A 147 -6.37 6.87 -2.11
C LEU A 147 -6.46 7.92 -3.22
N THR A 148 -7.65 8.43 -3.51
CA THR A 148 -7.84 9.53 -4.47
C THR A 148 -7.08 10.78 -4.03
N ILE A 149 -7.19 11.14 -2.74
CA ILE A 149 -6.45 12.27 -2.17
C ILE A 149 -4.94 12.03 -2.30
N ARG A 150 -4.49 10.82 -1.93
CA ARG A 150 -3.08 10.45 -1.99
C ARG A 150 -2.51 10.47 -3.39
N ILE A 151 -3.20 9.89 -4.38
CA ILE A 151 -2.76 9.86 -5.78
C ILE A 151 -2.61 11.29 -6.32
N ARG A 152 -3.57 12.17 -6.04
CA ARG A 152 -3.49 13.58 -6.45
C ARG A 152 -2.28 14.29 -5.84
N ALA A 153 -2.02 14.08 -4.55
CA ALA A 153 -0.88 14.66 -3.86
C ALA A 153 0.46 14.14 -4.41
N GLU A 154 0.55 12.83 -4.67
CA GLU A 154 1.74 12.20 -5.26
C GLU A 154 1.97 12.66 -6.70
N ASP A 155 0.93 12.71 -7.53
CA ASP A 155 1.04 13.20 -8.90
C ASP A 155 1.49 14.65 -8.95
N ALA A 156 0.97 15.51 -8.06
CA ALA A 156 1.41 16.89 -7.95
C ALA A 156 2.90 16.98 -7.56
N ALA A 157 3.34 16.20 -6.57
CA ALA A 157 4.73 16.17 -6.12
C ALA A 157 5.69 15.64 -7.21
N LEU A 158 5.26 14.69 -8.04
CA LEU A 158 6.09 14.06 -9.08
C LEU A 158 6.03 14.80 -10.44
N THR A 159 5.12 15.75 -10.64
CA THR A 159 4.97 16.51 -11.90
C THR A 159 6.28 17.17 -12.35
N PRO A 160 7.08 17.81 -11.48
CA PRO A 160 8.35 18.42 -11.89
C PRO A 160 9.36 17.42 -12.45
N LEU A 161 9.34 16.16 -11.95
CA LEU A 161 10.25 15.10 -12.40
C LEU A 161 9.82 14.44 -13.72
N ARG A 162 8.56 14.64 -14.12
CA ARG A 162 8.01 14.12 -15.39
C ARG A 162 8.27 15.04 -16.60
N ARG A 163 8.59 16.32 -16.36
CA ARG A 163 8.95 17.25 -17.42
C ARG A 163 10.40 17.04 -17.79
N PRO A 164 10.75 16.79 -19.08
CA PRO A 164 12.12 16.88 -19.50
C PRO A 164 12.64 18.29 -19.15
N SER A 165 13.79 18.37 -18.50
CA SER A 165 14.48 19.67 -18.38
C SER A 165 14.83 20.12 -19.80
N LEU A 166 14.03 21.01 -20.36
CA LEU A 166 14.45 21.78 -21.53
C LEU A 166 15.61 22.67 -21.05
N ARG A 167 16.83 22.18 -21.21
CA ARG A 167 18.06 22.96 -21.22
C ARG A 167 18.70 22.85 -22.59
#